data_fbc6e6dc5466a58e5d311513e8017c9e
#
_entry.id   fbc6e6dc5466a58e5d311513e8017c9e
#
_cell.length_a   1.000
_cell.length_b   1.000
_cell.length_c   1.000
_cell.angle_alpha   90.00
_cell.angle_beta   90.00
_cell.angle_gamma   90.00
#
_symmetry.space_group_name_H-M   'P 1'
#
loop_
_entity.id
_entity.type
_entity.pdbx_description
1 polymer ?
#
loop_
_entity_poly.entity_id
_entity_poly.type
_entity_poly.pdbx_seq_one_letter_code
_entity_poly.pdbx_strand_id
1 'polypeptide(L)'
;MKLLFAASECGPYIKTGGLADVIAALPKSLHGMGEDIRVVLPKYRGIPEDYRERMAHVGETRVRVGWREQYCGIESLVEDGVTIYFIDNEYYFGRDGIYGYMDDGERFSFFNRAVLELLPVIDFQPDVLHCHDWHTAMIPLLLEDVYRHDPYYAGIRTVFTIHNLLYQGVFPYEVLVDLLGIHSRHFTAEGVEYYGNVNFMKAGIVYADHVTTVSPTYASEIQTGYYGYGLDGLLSAQGSRLSGIVNGIDTKSYNPATDSHIAMKYRSGLNKKTQNKIALQEELNLPVAPHIPLMSMVTRLVDSKGLDLVIRILDELLYYDEIQFVVLGTGDPSYEHWFREAANRYPNKMSAQIRFNEPLSRRFYAGSDLFLMPSKFEPCGISQLIAMRYGSVPIVRETGGLNDTVHAYNEYTGEGNGFSFKDYNAHDMMNTIRRATAIYRQPEHWRKVSKNALGGDYSWNVSAKEYQEIYQQITKSHA
;
A
#
# COMPACT_ATOMS: atom_id res chain seq x y z
N MET A 1 -10.31 -19.96 11.30
CA MET A 1 -8.93 -20.47 11.05
C MET A 1 -7.96 -19.67 11.91
N LYS A 2 -6.78 -20.23 12.16
CA LYS A 2 -5.66 -19.54 12.80
C LYS A 2 -4.76 -18.94 11.72
N LEU A 3 -4.61 -17.63 11.72
CA LEU A 3 -3.85 -16.90 10.71
C LEU A 3 -2.70 -16.14 11.36
N LEU A 4 -1.51 -16.18 10.76
CA LEU A 4 -0.38 -15.33 11.14
C LEU A 4 0.05 -14.49 9.94
N PHE A 5 0.05 -13.17 10.11
CA PHE A 5 0.59 -12.22 9.14
C PHE A 5 2.02 -11.84 9.52
N ALA A 6 2.95 -12.05 8.62
CA ALA A 6 4.34 -11.61 8.76
C ALA A 6 4.61 -10.44 7.82
N ALA A 7 5.05 -9.33 8.36
CA ALA A 7 5.32 -8.11 7.60
C ALA A 7 6.47 -7.31 8.19
N SER A 8 7.04 -6.43 7.37
CA SER A 8 8.09 -5.49 7.80
C SER A 8 7.56 -4.17 8.33
N GLU A 9 6.30 -3.86 8.08
CA GLU A 9 5.65 -2.61 8.48
C GLU A 9 4.21 -2.88 8.95
N CYS A 10 3.73 -2.05 9.87
CA CYS A 10 2.33 -1.99 10.28
C CYS A 10 2.02 -0.62 10.89
N GLY A 11 1.05 0.10 10.35
CA GLY A 11 0.53 1.30 11.00
C GLY A 11 -0.25 0.96 12.29
N PRO A 12 -0.24 1.79 13.31
CA PRO A 12 0.46 3.08 13.42
C PRO A 12 1.91 2.97 13.95
N TYR A 13 2.42 1.75 14.14
CA TYR A 13 3.73 1.50 14.79
C TYR A 13 4.90 1.97 13.93
N ILE A 14 4.90 1.55 12.67
CA ILE A 14 5.95 1.91 11.71
C ILE A 14 5.41 1.89 10.29
N LYS A 15 5.69 2.92 9.50
CA LYS A 15 5.14 3.09 8.16
C LYS A 15 6.11 3.82 7.24
N THR A 16 6.33 3.26 6.06
CA THR A 16 6.98 3.93 4.92
C THR A 16 6.09 3.96 3.67
N GLY A 17 5.16 3.03 3.54
CA GLY A 17 4.31 2.88 2.37
C GLY A 17 2.97 2.20 2.63
N GLY A 18 2.31 1.78 1.54
CA GLY A 18 0.97 1.19 1.60
C GLY A 18 0.89 -0.17 2.30
N LEU A 19 2.01 -0.91 2.40
CA LEU A 19 2.07 -2.16 3.16
C LEU A 19 1.59 -1.96 4.61
N ALA A 20 2.06 -0.90 5.26
CA ALA A 20 1.68 -0.60 6.63
C ALA A 20 0.17 -0.38 6.81
N ASP A 21 -0.48 0.24 5.84
CA ASP A 21 -1.94 0.45 5.85
C ASP A 21 -2.70 -0.88 5.71
N VAL A 22 -2.22 -1.78 4.86
CA VAL A 22 -2.81 -3.12 4.70
C VAL A 22 -2.71 -3.92 5.99
N ILE A 23 -1.54 -3.98 6.60
CA ILE A 23 -1.31 -4.74 7.84
C ILE A 23 -2.03 -4.12 9.04
N ALA A 24 -2.27 -2.82 9.02
CA ALA A 24 -3.09 -2.15 10.04
C ALA A 24 -4.58 -2.49 9.95
N ALA A 25 -5.11 -2.79 8.77
CA ALA A 25 -6.55 -2.86 8.52
C ALA A 25 -7.07 -4.25 8.17
N LEU A 26 -6.41 -5.00 7.28
CA LEU A 26 -6.88 -6.32 6.85
C LEU A 26 -6.99 -7.33 8.01
N PRO A 27 -6.01 -7.44 8.94
CA PRO A 27 -6.15 -8.32 10.10
C PRO A 27 -7.35 -8.00 10.97
N LYS A 28 -7.66 -6.72 11.20
CA LYS A 28 -8.84 -6.30 11.98
C LYS A 28 -10.14 -6.70 11.29
N SER A 29 -10.20 -6.57 9.97
CA SER A 29 -11.36 -6.99 9.19
C SER A 29 -11.57 -8.51 9.25
N LEU A 30 -10.50 -9.30 9.09
CA LEU A 30 -10.54 -10.76 9.22
C LEU A 30 -10.91 -11.20 10.65
N HIS A 31 -10.39 -10.53 11.67
CA HIS A 31 -10.79 -10.78 13.07
C HIS A 31 -12.28 -10.52 13.27
N GLY A 32 -12.82 -9.43 12.71
CA GLY A 32 -14.25 -9.13 12.73
C GLY A 32 -15.12 -10.16 12.01
N MET A 33 -14.55 -10.97 11.14
CA MET A 33 -15.20 -12.10 10.45
C MET A 33 -15.04 -13.43 11.19
N GLY A 34 -14.43 -13.43 12.39
CA GLY A 34 -14.30 -14.59 13.27
C GLY A 34 -12.99 -15.38 13.11
N GLU A 35 -11.98 -14.85 12.40
CA GLU A 35 -10.69 -15.49 12.32
C GLU A 35 -9.82 -15.22 13.56
N ASP A 36 -9.07 -16.22 14.02
CA ASP A 36 -8.01 -16.05 15.03
C ASP A 36 -6.74 -15.59 14.31
N ILE A 37 -6.59 -14.28 14.21
CA ILE A 37 -5.51 -13.66 13.46
C ILE A 37 -4.53 -12.92 14.36
N ARG A 38 -3.25 -13.11 14.07
CA ARG A 38 -2.13 -12.45 14.73
C ARG A 38 -1.18 -11.86 13.70
N VAL A 39 -0.39 -10.89 14.12
CA VAL A 39 0.59 -10.18 13.28
C VAL A 39 1.96 -10.27 13.93
N VAL A 40 3.02 -10.40 13.13
CA VAL A 40 4.40 -10.32 13.62
C VAL A 40 5.20 -9.35 12.77
N LEU A 41 5.95 -8.46 13.41
CA LEU A 41 6.86 -7.49 12.79
C LEU A 41 8.13 -7.31 13.61
N PRO A 42 9.20 -6.72 13.01
CA PRO A 42 10.38 -6.36 13.77
C PRO A 42 10.09 -5.22 14.76
N LYS A 43 10.73 -5.25 15.92
CA LYS A 43 10.70 -4.15 16.88
C LYS A 43 11.74 -3.09 16.52
N TYR A 44 11.38 -2.22 15.58
CA TYR A 44 12.28 -1.14 15.17
C TYR A 44 12.41 -0.04 16.24
N ARG A 45 13.57 0.60 16.27
CA ARG A 45 13.81 1.79 17.13
C ARG A 45 12.80 2.91 16.86
N GLY A 46 12.36 3.08 15.61
CA GLY A 46 11.43 4.13 15.19
C GLY A 46 9.97 3.95 15.66
N ILE A 47 9.63 2.84 16.31
CA ILE A 47 8.31 2.67 16.91
C ILE A 47 8.16 3.67 18.06
N PRO A 48 7.07 4.49 18.09
CA PRO A 48 6.86 5.49 19.13
C PRO A 48 6.92 4.91 20.56
N GLU A 49 7.47 5.66 21.50
CA GLU A 49 7.77 5.22 22.86
C GLU A 49 6.51 4.77 23.60
N ASP A 50 5.41 5.47 23.42
CA ASP A 50 4.11 5.12 24.04
C ASP A 50 3.63 3.70 23.67
N TYR A 51 3.91 3.24 22.45
CA TYR A 51 3.64 1.84 22.07
C TYR A 51 4.67 0.89 22.68
N ARG A 52 5.95 1.25 22.69
CA ARG A 52 7.03 0.41 23.22
C ARG A 52 6.86 0.15 24.72
N GLU A 53 6.44 1.16 25.49
CA GLU A 53 6.16 1.04 26.93
C GLU A 53 4.95 0.13 27.24
N ARG A 54 4.02 0.01 26.30
CA ARG A 54 2.83 -0.86 26.45
C ARG A 54 3.09 -2.31 26.04
N MET A 55 4.24 -2.62 25.43
CA MET A 55 4.57 -3.98 25.01
C MET A 55 4.82 -4.87 26.21
N ALA A 56 4.16 -6.03 26.22
CA ALA A 56 4.37 -7.07 27.22
C ALA A 56 5.41 -8.08 26.72
N HIS A 57 6.37 -8.42 27.55
CA HIS A 57 7.32 -9.50 27.24
C HIS A 57 6.60 -10.85 27.26
N VAL A 58 6.71 -11.60 26.17
CA VAL A 58 6.09 -12.93 25.99
C VAL A 58 7.08 -14.06 26.25
N GLY A 59 8.29 -13.90 25.76
CA GLY A 59 9.35 -14.91 25.85
C GLY A 59 10.54 -14.58 24.98
N GLU A 60 11.45 -15.51 24.89
CA GLU A 60 12.64 -15.37 24.06
C GLU A 60 13.07 -16.72 23.47
N THR A 61 13.79 -16.68 22.38
CA THR A 61 14.42 -17.84 21.75
C THR A 61 15.73 -17.45 21.10
N ARG A 62 16.41 -18.41 20.53
CA ARG A 62 17.60 -18.20 19.71
C ARG A 62 17.30 -18.50 18.26
N VAL A 63 17.76 -17.64 17.37
CA VAL A 63 17.59 -17.78 15.93
C VAL A 63 18.94 -17.95 15.27
N ARG A 64 19.09 -19.05 14.56
CA ARG A 64 20.31 -19.32 13.81
C ARG A 64 20.43 -18.45 12.58
N VAL A 65 21.54 -17.72 12.47
CA VAL A 65 21.92 -16.94 11.30
C VAL A 65 23.35 -17.33 10.93
N GLY A 66 23.47 -18.21 9.96
CA GLY A 66 24.75 -18.85 9.64
C GLY A 66 25.23 -19.74 10.78
N TRP A 67 26.43 -19.50 11.23
CA TRP A 67 27.05 -20.19 12.37
C TRP A 67 26.68 -19.60 13.74
N ARG A 68 26.03 -18.41 13.74
CA ARG A 68 25.66 -17.66 14.95
C ARG A 68 24.26 -18.01 15.41
N GLU A 69 24.05 -17.96 16.72
CA GLU A 69 22.73 -17.98 17.34
C GLU A 69 22.42 -16.59 17.91
N GLN A 70 21.51 -15.89 17.26
CA GLN A 70 21.13 -14.53 17.64
C GLN A 70 19.98 -14.54 18.62
N TYR A 71 19.99 -13.59 19.56
CA TYR A 71 18.89 -13.35 20.47
C TYR A 71 17.63 -12.96 19.70
N CYS A 72 16.49 -13.52 20.11
CA CYS A 72 15.18 -13.21 19.60
C CYS A 72 14.20 -13.05 20.76
N GLY A 73 14.01 -11.82 21.21
CA GLY A 73 12.98 -11.48 22.17
C GLY A 73 11.63 -11.35 21.48
N ILE A 74 10.57 -11.70 22.19
CA ILE A 74 9.20 -11.62 21.68
C ILE A 74 8.39 -10.77 22.64
N GLU A 75 7.89 -9.65 22.14
CA GLU A 75 6.98 -8.75 22.84
C GLU A 75 5.64 -8.69 22.14
N SER A 76 4.60 -8.30 22.83
CA SER A 76 3.25 -8.23 22.24
C SER A 76 2.44 -7.03 22.70
N LEU A 77 1.54 -6.60 21.82
CA LEU A 77 0.44 -5.70 22.08
C LEU A 77 -0.86 -6.30 21.57
N VAL A 78 -1.98 -5.96 22.17
CA VAL A 78 -3.31 -6.27 21.65
C VAL A 78 -3.99 -4.97 21.26
N GLU A 79 -4.41 -4.88 20.01
CA GLU A 79 -5.09 -3.70 19.47
C GLU A 79 -6.31 -4.16 18.67
N ASP A 80 -7.50 -3.66 19.00
CA ASP A 80 -8.77 -4.03 18.36
C ASP A 80 -9.02 -5.55 18.27
N GLY A 81 -8.57 -6.31 19.28
CA GLY A 81 -8.72 -7.77 19.34
C GLY A 81 -7.65 -8.56 18.57
N VAL A 82 -6.76 -7.90 17.86
CA VAL A 82 -5.63 -8.52 17.15
C VAL A 82 -4.36 -8.46 18.00
N THR A 83 -3.74 -9.61 18.24
CA THR A 83 -2.42 -9.66 18.89
C THR A 83 -1.31 -9.40 17.88
N ILE A 84 -0.44 -8.46 18.23
CA ILE A 84 0.70 -8.06 17.42
C ILE A 84 1.96 -8.42 18.20
N TYR A 85 2.81 -9.25 17.59
CA TYR A 85 4.12 -9.62 18.12
C TYR A 85 5.22 -8.77 17.51
N PHE A 86 6.20 -8.42 18.32
CA PHE A 86 7.38 -7.65 17.93
C PHE A 86 8.63 -8.47 18.21
N ILE A 87 9.43 -8.70 17.17
CA ILE A 87 10.71 -9.41 17.28
C ILE A 87 11.78 -8.43 17.72
N ASP A 88 12.27 -8.63 18.94
CA ASP A 88 13.28 -7.79 19.56
C ASP A 88 14.68 -8.30 19.30
N ASN A 89 15.46 -7.52 18.58
CA ASN A 89 16.91 -7.67 18.42
C ASN A 89 17.51 -6.29 18.10
N GLU A 90 18.19 -5.69 19.06
CA GLU A 90 18.79 -4.35 18.94
C GLU A 90 19.85 -4.26 17.84
N TYR A 91 20.62 -5.33 17.61
CA TYR A 91 21.65 -5.34 16.58
C TYR A 91 21.05 -5.16 15.17
N TYR A 92 19.93 -5.83 14.90
CA TYR A 92 19.29 -5.78 13.58
C TYR A 92 18.28 -4.63 13.44
N PHE A 93 17.54 -4.31 14.49
CA PHE A 93 16.38 -3.39 14.39
C PHE A 93 16.49 -2.12 15.22
N GLY A 94 17.50 -2.02 16.08
CA GLY A 94 17.81 -0.80 16.85
C GLY A 94 18.52 0.27 16.02
N ARG A 95 17.96 0.61 14.84
CA ARG A 95 18.57 1.53 13.87
C ARG A 95 17.61 2.67 13.51
N ASP A 96 18.15 3.76 12.96
CA ASP A 96 17.37 4.98 12.68
C ASP A 96 16.37 4.81 11.53
N GLY A 97 16.67 3.94 10.55
CA GLY A 97 15.78 3.58 9.46
C GLY A 97 15.37 2.11 9.48
N ILE A 98 14.38 1.75 8.68
CA ILE A 98 13.91 0.37 8.59
C ILE A 98 14.49 -0.40 7.41
N TYR A 99 14.92 0.28 6.35
CA TYR A 99 15.51 -0.30 5.13
C TYR A 99 16.75 0.44 4.67
N GLY A 100 17.46 -0.15 3.72
CA GLY A 100 18.57 0.48 3.02
C GLY A 100 19.94 0.26 3.66
N TYR A 101 20.07 -0.73 4.54
CA TYR A 101 21.34 -1.11 5.13
C TYR A 101 22.05 -2.19 4.29
N MET A 102 23.37 -2.13 4.26
CA MET A 102 24.17 -3.12 3.51
C MET A 102 23.94 -4.55 3.98
N ASP A 103 23.54 -4.74 5.23
CA ASP A 103 23.24 -6.03 5.84
C ASP A 103 21.74 -6.37 5.86
N ASP A 104 20.93 -5.74 5.02
CA ASP A 104 19.48 -6.04 4.93
C ASP A 104 19.22 -7.52 4.60
N GLY A 105 20.07 -8.15 3.81
CA GLY A 105 19.98 -9.58 3.55
C GLY A 105 20.09 -10.43 4.83
N GLU A 106 20.99 -10.07 5.75
CA GLU A 106 21.13 -10.72 7.05
C GLU A 106 20.00 -10.36 8.01
N ARG A 107 19.64 -9.08 8.08
CA ARG A 107 18.57 -8.58 8.96
C ARG A 107 17.24 -9.29 8.68
N PHE A 108 16.86 -9.39 7.43
CA PHE A 108 15.60 -10.04 7.05
C PHE A 108 15.72 -11.57 6.93
N SER A 109 16.91 -12.12 6.75
CA SER A 109 17.15 -13.57 6.97
C SER A 109 16.88 -13.94 8.43
N PHE A 110 17.38 -13.14 9.37
CA PHE A 110 17.05 -13.29 10.79
C PHE A 110 15.54 -13.21 11.02
N PHE A 111 14.87 -12.19 10.46
CA PHE A 111 13.43 -11.99 10.66
C PHE A 111 12.61 -13.16 10.12
N ASN A 112 12.89 -13.64 8.91
CA ASN A 112 12.19 -14.79 8.32
C ASN A 112 12.28 -16.04 9.20
N ARG A 113 13.46 -16.35 9.75
CA ARG A 113 13.62 -17.45 10.70
C ARG A 113 12.93 -17.16 12.03
N ALA A 114 13.05 -15.96 12.56
CA ALA A 114 12.42 -15.55 13.81
C ALA A 114 10.90 -15.75 13.79
N VAL A 115 10.25 -15.49 12.65
CA VAL A 115 8.80 -15.72 12.47
C VAL A 115 8.44 -17.20 12.67
N LEU A 116 9.28 -18.12 12.26
CA LEU A 116 9.05 -19.56 12.45
C LEU A 116 9.43 -20.03 13.86
N GLU A 117 10.54 -19.55 14.39
CA GLU A 117 11.02 -19.91 15.73
C GLU A 117 10.15 -19.34 16.87
N LEU A 118 9.41 -18.26 16.60
CA LEU A 118 8.47 -17.70 17.59
C LEU A 118 7.24 -18.59 17.81
N LEU A 119 6.81 -19.38 16.82
CA LEU A 119 5.55 -20.13 16.87
C LEU A 119 5.44 -21.07 18.07
N PRO A 120 6.46 -21.91 18.38
CA PRO A 120 6.40 -22.73 19.58
C PRO A 120 6.43 -21.93 20.89
N VAL A 121 7.11 -20.77 20.91
CA VAL A 121 7.21 -19.93 22.10
C VAL A 121 5.87 -19.31 22.49
N ILE A 122 5.08 -18.93 21.50
CA ILE A 122 3.74 -18.34 21.70
C ILE A 122 2.62 -19.39 21.71
N ASP A 123 2.94 -20.67 21.58
CA ASP A 123 2.00 -21.79 21.46
C ASP A 123 0.88 -21.52 20.42
N PHE A 124 1.32 -21.11 19.22
CA PHE A 124 0.41 -20.79 18.12
C PHE A 124 0.83 -21.48 16.83
N GLN A 125 0.07 -22.49 16.44
CA GLN A 125 0.24 -23.19 15.18
C GLN A 125 -0.77 -22.66 14.16
N PRO A 126 -0.37 -21.78 13.22
CA PRO A 126 -1.31 -21.21 12.25
C PRO A 126 -1.71 -22.25 11.19
N ASP A 127 -2.94 -22.18 10.73
CA ASP A 127 -3.41 -22.87 9.52
C ASP A 127 -2.77 -22.24 8.28
N VAL A 128 -2.69 -20.89 8.27
CA VAL A 128 -2.08 -20.11 7.18
C VAL A 128 -1.12 -19.07 7.74
N LEU A 129 0.09 -19.03 7.17
CA LEU A 129 1.07 -17.98 7.37
C LEU A 129 1.09 -17.11 6.12
N HIS A 130 0.68 -15.85 6.27
CA HIS A 130 0.58 -14.88 5.19
C HIS A 130 1.77 -13.93 5.21
N CYS A 131 2.61 -14.02 4.19
CA CYS A 131 3.84 -13.27 4.03
C CYS A 131 3.63 -12.07 3.09
N HIS A 132 4.29 -10.95 3.37
CA HIS A 132 4.11 -9.69 2.66
C HIS A 132 5.44 -9.11 2.19
N ASP A 133 5.62 -8.96 0.89
CA ASP A 133 6.81 -8.45 0.20
C ASP A 133 8.10 -9.24 0.48
N TRP A 134 9.21 -8.81 -0.10
CA TRP A 134 10.47 -9.54 -0.08
C TRP A 134 11.01 -9.80 1.35
N HIS A 135 10.68 -8.92 2.29
CA HIS A 135 11.14 -9.00 3.68
C HIS A 135 10.69 -10.26 4.43
N THR A 136 9.67 -10.93 3.93
CA THR A 136 9.10 -12.16 4.49
C THR A 136 9.04 -13.31 3.49
N ALA A 137 9.56 -13.09 2.28
CA ALA A 137 9.40 -13.98 1.15
C ALA A 137 10.18 -15.31 1.26
N MET A 138 11.18 -15.38 2.15
CA MET A 138 11.93 -16.62 2.37
C MET A 138 11.22 -17.61 3.31
N ILE A 139 10.16 -17.20 4.01
CA ILE A 139 9.42 -18.05 4.94
C ILE A 139 8.85 -19.29 4.24
N PRO A 140 8.18 -19.22 3.07
CA PRO A 140 7.70 -20.42 2.39
C PRO A 140 8.82 -21.41 2.05
N LEU A 141 9.98 -20.93 1.60
CA LEU A 141 11.12 -21.78 1.29
C LEU A 141 11.75 -22.38 2.56
N LEU A 142 11.86 -21.61 3.64
CA LEU A 142 12.33 -22.12 4.93
C LEU A 142 11.41 -23.24 5.45
N LEU A 143 10.10 -23.06 5.35
CA LEU A 143 9.15 -24.12 5.70
C LEU A 143 9.39 -25.38 4.88
N GLU A 144 9.56 -25.27 3.56
CA GLU A 144 9.79 -26.40 2.66
C GLU A 144 11.11 -27.13 2.94
N ASP A 145 12.22 -26.41 3.07
CA ASP A 145 13.55 -27.00 3.11
C ASP A 145 14.04 -27.34 4.53
N VAL A 146 13.64 -26.55 5.54
CA VAL A 146 14.21 -26.64 6.88
C VAL A 146 13.21 -27.15 7.92
N TYR A 147 11.98 -26.65 7.91
CA TYR A 147 11.03 -26.86 9.02
C TYR A 147 9.97 -27.94 8.76
N ARG A 148 9.65 -28.29 7.52
CA ARG A 148 8.55 -29.22 7.19
C ARG A 148 8.75 -30.65 7.72
N HIS A 149 9.97 -31.02 8.07
CA HIS A 149 10.27 -32.32 8.67
C HIS A 149 9.77 -32.45 10.12
N ASP A 150 9.55 -31.32 10.79
CA ASP A 150 8.93 -31.28 12.11
C ASP A 150 7.41 -31.29 11.96
N PRO A 151 6.70 -32.25 12.59
CA PRO A 151 5.23 -32.33 12.54
C PRO A 151 4.52 -31.04 12.97
N TYR A 152 5.17 -30.22 13.81
CA TYR A 152 4.61 -28.93 14.24
C TYR A 152 4.38 -27.98 13.05
N TYR A 153 5.27 -27.99 12.06
CA TYR A 153 5.19 -27.07 10.91
C TYR A 153 4.55 -27.70 9.67
N ALA A 154 4.40 -29.03 9.63
CA ALA A 154 4.03 -29.75 8.42
C ALA A 154 2.66 -29.33 7.82
N GLY A 155 1.72 -28.90 8.66
CA GLY A 155 0.37 -28.50 8.24
C GLY A 155 0.22 -27.03 7.84
N ILE A 156 1.23 -26.20 8.05
CA ILE A 156 1.15 -24.75 7.79
C ILE A 156 1.12 -24.48 6.28
N ARG A 157 0.12 -23.74 5.83
CA ARG A 157 0.00 -23.24 4.45
C ARG A 157 0.50 -21.80 4.35
N THR A 158 0.90 -21.40 3.15
CA THR A 158 1.48 -20.08 2.93
C THR A 158 0.77 -19.32 1.83
N VAL A 159 0.52 -18.03 2.09
CA VAL A 159 0.14 -17.04 1.09
C VAL A 159 1.23 -15.98 1.03
N PHE A 160 1.59 -15.57 -0.16
CA PHE A 160 2.56 -14.51 -0.38
C PHE A 160 1.92 -13.36 -1.16
N THR A 161 1.92 -12.15 -0.59
CA THR A 161 1.40 -10.94 -1.24
C THR A 161 2.52 -10.04 -1.72
N ILE A 162 2.46 -9.68 -3.01
CA ILE A 162 3.30 -8.68 -3.65
C ILE A 162 2.60 -7.32 -3.56
N HIS A 163 3.14 -6.40 -2.77
CA HIS A 163 2.64 -5.03 -2.70
C HIS A 163 3.31 -4.13 -3.74
N ASN A 164 4.61 -4.34 -3.97
CA ASN A 164 5.37 -3.63 -4.99
C ASN A 164 6.52 -4.50 -5.52
N LEU A 165 6.39 -4.95 -6.75
CA LEU A 165 7.37 -5.84 -7.40
C LEU A 165 8.71 -5.16 -7.70
N LEU A 166 8.78 -3.84 -7.67
CA LEU A 166 10.01 -3.09 -7.91
C LEU A 166 11.11 -3.44 -6.89
N TYR A 167 10.72 -3.69 -5.65
CA TYR A 167 11.64 -4.02 -4.56
C TYR A 167 11.63 -5.53 -4.31
N GLN A 168 12.72 -6.20 -4.67
CA GLN A 168 12.75 -7.67 -4.74
C GLN A 168 13.63 -8.34 -3.68
N GLY A 169 14.52 -7.62 -3.02
CA GLY A 169 15.45 -8.22 -2.07
C GLY A 169 16.43 -9.16 -2.76
N VAL A 170 17.33 -8.61 -3.56
CA VAL A 170 18.36 -9.37 -4.30
C VAL A 170 19.68 -9.27 -3.55
N PHE A 171 20.24 -10.42 -3.18
CA PHE A 171 21.43 -10.52 -2.35
C PHE A 171 22.41 -11.57 -2.89
N PRO A 172 23.69 -11.55 -2.48
CA PRO A 172 24.66 -12.56 -2.86
C PRO A 172 24.23 -13.99 -2.47
N TYR A 173 24.71 -14.98 -3.22
CA TYR A 173 24.43 -16.40 -3.03
C TYR A 173 24.64 -16.88 -1.57
N GLU A 174 25.65 -16.34 -0.89
CA GLU A 174 26.01 -16.68 0.48
C GLU A 174 24.86 -16.44 1.48
N VAL A 175 23.97 -15.50 1.18
CA VAL A 175 22.77 -15.24 2.00
C VAL A 175 21.87 -16.50 2.07
N LEU A 176 21.76 -17.24 0.97
CA LEU A 176 20.96 -18.48 0.94
C LEU A 176 21.58 -19.59 1.79
N VAL A 177 22.84 -19.91 1.54
CA VAL A 177 23.47 -21.10 2.11
C VAL A 177 24.13 -20.83 3.46
N ASP A 178 24.83 -19.69 3.59
CA ASP A 178 25.60 -19.39 4.79
C ASP A 178 24.78 -18.71 5.87
N LEU A 179 23.84 -17.84 5.53
CA LEU A 179 22.99 -17.15 6.52
C LEU A 179 21.69 -17.89 6.81
N LEU A 180 20.95 -18.27 5.78
CA LEU A 180 19.65 -18.97 5.94
C LEU A 180 19.81 -20.47 6.17
N GLY A 181 20.94 -21.07 5.75
CA GLY A 181 21.16 -22.50 5.86
C GLY A 181 20.23 -23.34 4.97
N ILE A 182 19.78 -22.74 3.86
CA ILE A 182 18.93 -23.41 2.87
C ILE A 182 19.81 -24.18 1.90
N HIS A 183 19.39 -25.37 1.50
CA HIS A 183 20.16 -26.23 0.61
C HIS A 183 20.36 -25.59 -0.76
N SER A 184 21.57 -25.68 -1.31
CA SER A 184 21.96 -25.11 -2.61
C SER A 184 21.15 -25.62 -3.81
N ARG A 185 20.45 -26.76 -3.67
CA ARG A 185 19.53 -27.28 -4.71
C ARG A 185 18.45 -26.31 -5.14
N HIS A 186 18.11 -25.31 -4.30
CA HIS A 186 17.12 -24.28 -4.61
C HIS A 186 17.70 -23.10 -5.40
N PHE A 187 19.04 -23.06 -5.55
CA PHE A 187 19.70 -22.02 -6.36
C PHE A 187 19.72 -22.41 -7.85
N THR A 188 18.56 -22.38 -8.45
CA THR A 188 18.32 -22.71 -9.86
C THR A 188 17.44 -21.64 -10.51
N ALA A 189 17.37 -21.65 -11.84
CA ALA A 189 16.51 -20.73 -12.60
C ALA A 189 15.02 -20.89 -12.23
N GLU A 190 14.59 -22.09 -11.89
CA GLU A 190 13.23 -22.39 -11.41
C GLU A 190 13.05 -22.10 -9.91
N GLY A 191 14.13 -21.98 -9.17
CA GLY A 191 14.14 -21.71 -7.73
C GLY A 191 14.35 -20.22 -7.43
N VAL A 192 15.43 -19.90 -6.73
CA VAL A 192 15.69 -18.54 -6.20
C VAL A 192 16.82 -17.80 -6.91
N GLU A 193 17.51 -18.44 -7.86
CA GLU A 193 18.59 -17.80 -8.62
C GLU A 193 18.04 -16.66 -9.48
N TYR A 194 18.77 -15.54 -9.51
CA TYR A 194 18.42 -14.36 -10.28
C TYR A 194 19.72 -13.61 -10.67
N TYR A 195 20.16 -13.81 -11.91
CA TYR A 195 21.39 -13.22 -12.45
C TYR A 195 22.62 -13.43 -11.53
N GLY A 196 22.82 -14.65 -11.04
CA GLY A 196 23.92 -15.02 -10.16
C GLY A 196 23.72 -14.67 -8.68
N ASN A 197 22.62 -14.06 -8.32
CA ASN A 197 22.24 -13.70 -6.96
C ASN A 197 21.04 -14.50 -6.48
N VAL A 198 20.70 -14.39 -5.21
CA VAL A 198 19.45 -14.90 -4.65
C VAL A 198 18.41 -13.77 -4.63
N ASN A 199 17.20 -14.07 -5.10
CA ASN A 199 16.09 -13.12 -5.11
C ASN A 199 15.00 -13.57 -4.12
N PHE A 200 14.78 -12.80 -3.06
CA PHE A 200 13.82 -13.12 -2.00
C PHE A 200 12.38 -13.09 -2.53
N MET A 201 12.02 -12.06 -3.29
CA MET A 201 10.68 -11.97 -3.92
C MET A 201 10.38 -13.23 -4.74
N LYS A 202 11.37 -13.70 -5.51
CA LYS A 202 11.26 -14.92 -6.30
C LYS A 202 10.97 -16.16 -5.44
N ALA A 203 11.61 -16.27 -4.27
CA ALA A 203 11.35 -17.36 -3.32
C ALA A 203 9.87 -17.37 -2.87
N GLY A 204 9.32 -16.22 -2.51
CA GLY A 204 7.90 -16.10 -2.15
C GLY A 204 6.97 -16.53 -3.27
N ILE A 205 7.25 -16.13 -4.51
CA ILE A 205 6.44 -16.49 -5.68
C ILE A 205 6.51 -17.99 -5.97
N VAL A 206 7.68 -18.59 -5.90
CA VAL A 206 7.89 -20.01 -6.24
C VAL A 206 7.31 -20.95 -5.19
N TYR A 207 7.56 -20.68 -3.91
CA TYR A 207 7.36 -21.65 -2.81
C TYR A 207 6.08 -21.43 -2.00
N ALA A 208 5.39 -20.29 -2.12
CA ALA A 208 4.10 -20.13 -1.45
C ALA A 208 3.01 -21.01 -2.09
N ASP A 209 2.05 -21.47 -1.29
CA ASP A 209 0.89 -22.21 -1.80
C ASP A 209 -0.01 -21.36 -2.72
N HIS A 210 -0.10 -20.06 -2.43
CA HIS A 210 -0.80 -19.08 -3.26
C HIS A 210 -0.10 -17.72 -3.26
N VAL A 211 -0.12 -17.03 -4.40
CA VAL A 211 0.46 -15.70 -4.58
C VAL A 211 -0.66 -14.70 -4.84
N THR A 212 -0.64 -13.59 -4.12
CA THR A 212 -1.57 -12.49 -4.37
C THR A 212 -0.82 -11.20 -4.68
N THR A 213 -1.51 -10.29 -5.36
CA THR A 213 -1.07 -8.90 -5.47
C THR A 213 -2.28 -7.97 -5.27
N VAL A 214 -2.05 -6.68 -5.25
CA VAL A 214 -2.98 -5.69 -4.68
C VAL A 214 -3.97 -5.10 -5.68
N SER A 215 -4.08 -5.68 -6.87
CA SER A 215 -5.18 -5.41 -7.81
C SER A 215 -5.21 -6.43 -8.95
N PRO A 216 -6.37 -6.73 -9.57
CA PRO A 216 -6.46 -7.58 -10.76
C PRO A 216 -5.69 -7.02 -11.96
N THR A 217 -5.77 -5.73 -12.21
CA THR A 217 -5.00 -5.08 -13.29
C THR A 217 -3.50 -5.19 -13.03
N TYR A 218 -3.04 -4.94 -11.81
CA TYR A 218 -1.63 -5.10 -11.46
C TYR A 218 -1.15 -6.55 -11.60
N ALA A 219 -1.98 -7.52 -11.23
CA ALA A 219 -1.68 -8.94 -11.46
C ALA A 219 -1.42 -9.25 -12.94
N SER A 220 -2.16 -8.62 -13.85
CA SER A 220 -1.94 -8.72 -15.29
C SER A 220 -0.70 -7.97 -15.76
N GLU A 221 -0.49 -6.76 -15.26
CA GLU A 221 0.65 -5.90 -15.63
C GLU A 221 2.00 -6.54 -15.27
N ILE A 222 2.14 -7.12 -14.07
CA ILE A 222 3.41 -7.74 -13.62
C ILE A 222 3.77 -9.03 -14.36
N GLN A 223 2.87 -9.57 -15.16
CA GLN A 223 3.12 -10.67 -16.10
C GLN A 223 3.67 -10.20 -17.45
N THR A 224 3.91 -8.90 -17.63
CA THR A 224 4.47 -8.31 -18.85
C THR A 224 5.89 -7.83 -18.62
N GLY A 225 6.71 -7.81 -19.68
CA GLY A 225 8.12 -7.41 -19.57
C GLY A 225 8.34 -5.98 -19.05
N TYR A 226 7.39 -5.08 -19.30
CA TYR A 226 7.48 -3.68 -18.83
C TYR A 226 7.31 -3.53 -17.31
N TYR A 227 6.36 -4.25 -16.71
CA TYR A 227 6.05 -4.14 -15.28
C TYR A 227 6.60 -5.30 -14.43
N GLY A 228 7.10 -6.37 -15.07
CA GLY A 228 7.51 -7.60 -14.37
C GLY A 228 8.90 -7.56 -13.76
N TYR A 229 9.72 -6.57 -14.10
CA TYR A 229 11.08 -6.38 -13.56
C TYR A 229 11.93 -7.66 -13.57
N GLY A 230 11.84 -8.43 -14.66
CA GLY A 230 12.56 -9.69 -14.84
C GLY A 230 11.89 -10.93 -14.19
N LEU A 231 10.72 -10.78 -13.60
CA LEU A 231 9.93 -11.88 -13.01
C LEU A 231 8.62 -12.15 -13.77
N ASP A 232 8.38 -11.47 -14.88
CA ASP A 232 7.15 -11.57 -15.70
C ASP A 232 6.87 -12.99 -16.19
N GLY A 233 7.88 -13.71 -16.66
CA GLY A 233 7.74 -15.10 -17.08
C GLY A 233 7.39 -16.03 -15.94
N LEU A 234 8.02 -15.86 -14.78
CA LEU A 234 7.71 -16.62 -13.56
C LEU A 234 6.29 -16.36 -13.07
N LEU A 235 5.86 -15.09 -13.05
CA LEU A 235 4.52 -14.70 -12.61
C LEU A 235 3.45 -15.22 -13.58
N SER A 236 3.71 -15.15 -14.89
CA SER A 236 2.82 -15.73 -15.90
C SER A 236 2.66 -17.24 -15.74
N ALA A 237 3.73 -17.94 -15.34
CA ALA A 237 3.68 -19.39 -15.10
C ALA A 237 2.87 -19.78 -13.84
N GLN A 238 2.55 -18.85 -12.94
CA GLN A 238 1.73 -19.16 -11.74
C GLN A 238 0.29 -19.52 -12.09
N GLY A 239 -0.27 -19.01 -13.18
CA GLY A 239 -1.63 -19.32 -13.60
C GLY A 239 -2.66 -19.00 -12.51
N SER A 240 -3.45 -19.98 -12.12
CA SER A 240 -4.49 -19.83 -11.08
C SER A 240 -3.95 -19.62 -9.66
N ARG A 241 -2.66 -19.80 -9.45
CA ARG A 241 -2.02 -19.50 -8.16
C ARG A 241 -1.76 -18.01 -7.94
N LEU A 242 -1.92 -17.17 -8.95
CA LEU A 242 -1.79 -15.71 -8.86
C LEU A 242 -3.16 -15.05 -8.90
N SER A 243 -3.48 -14.30 -7.87
CA SER A 243 -4.73 -13.52 -7.78
C SER A 243 -4.45 -12.06 -7.48
N GLY A 244 -5.28 -11.16 -8.02
CA GLY A 244 -5.26 -9.74 -7.69
C GLY A 244 -6.45 -9.38 -6.80
N ILE A 245 -6.20 -8.82 -5.63
CA ILE A 245 -7.23 -8.37 -4.68
C ILE A 245 -7.00 -6.91 -4.34
N VAL A 246 -7.99 -6.06 -4.61
CA VAL A 246 -7.90 -4.61 -4.35
C VAL A 246 -7.86 -4.34 -2.84
N ASN A 247 -7.00 -3.43 -2.42
CA ASN A 247 -6.97 -2.97 -1.03
C ASN A 247 -8.21 -2.12 -0.71
N GLY A 248 -8.63 -2.14 0.55
CA GLY A 248 -9.60 -1.21 1.09
C GLY A 248 -8.94 -0.08 1.87
N ILE A 249 -9.75 0.74 2.52
CA ILE A 249 -9.33 1.75 3.48
C ILE A 249 -10.03 1.55 4.82
N ASP A 250 -9.45 2.10 5.89
CA ASP A 250 -10.12 2.20 7.19
C ASP A 250 -11.22 3.27 7.12
N THR A 251 -12.45 2.82 6.87
CA THR A 251 -13.62 3.70 6.73
C THR A 251 -14.12 4.29 8.06
N LYS A 252 -13.58 3.86 9.19
CA LYS A 252 -13.81 4.51 10.49
C LYS A 252 -12.91 5.73 10.65
N SER A 253 -11.63 5.57 10.34
CA SER A 253 -10.64 6.65 10.39
C SER A 253 -10.89 7.68 9.26
N TYR A 254 -11.12 7.22 8.03
CA TYR A 254 -11.45 8.07 6.88
C TYR A 254 -12.97 8.21 6.72
N ASN A 255 -13.57 9.02 7.58
CA ASN A 255 -15.02 9.23 7.59
C ASN A 255 -15.37 10.72 7.70
N PRO A 256 -15.83 11.36 6.61
CA PRO A 256 -16.16 12.78 6.65
C PRO A 256 -17.28 13.15 7.62
N ALA A 257 -18.07 12.16 8.08
CA ALA A 257 -19.12 12.39 9.08
C ALA A 257 -18.58 12.57 10.51
N THR A 258 -17.37 12.06 10.78
CA THR A 258 -16.78 12.05 12.13
C THR A 258 -15.38 12.65 12.21
N ASP A 259 -14.74 12.92 11.05
CA ASP A 259 -13.39 13.43 11.00
C ASP A 259 -13.26 14.81 11.69
N SER A 260 -12.40 14.88 12.70
CA SER A 260 -12.16 16.11 13.48
C SER A 260 -11.20 17.08 12.78
N HIS A 261 -10.52 16.65 11.73
CA HIS A 261 -9.52 17.47 11.01
C HIS A 261 -10.12 18.34 9.92
N ILE A 262 -11.39 18.13 9.54
CA ILE A 262 -12.07 18.90 8.51
C ILE A 262 -12.94 20.01 9.11
N ALA A 263 -13.15 21.09 8.35
CA ALA A 263 -13.87 22.26 8.82
C ALA A 263 -15.36 21.99 9.08
N MET A 264 -16.00 21.21 8.21
CA MET A 264 -17.42 20.86 8.29
C MET A 264 -17.60 19.36 8.06
N LYS A 265 -18.22 18.67 9.03
CA LYS A 265 -18.55 17.25 8.91
C LYS A 265 -19.77 17.06 7.99
N TYR A 266 -19.69 16.03 7.13
CA TYR A 266 -20.76 15.71 6.16
C TYR A 266 -20.87 14.22 5.87
N ARG A 267 -22.02 13.79 5.38
CA ARG A 267 -22.26 12.40 4.94
C ARG A 267 -22.47 12.30 3.42
N SER A 268 -23.35 13.12 2.86
CA SER A 268 -23.75 13.08 1.45
C SER A 268 -24.02 14.45 0.81
N GLY A 269 -23.94 15.51 1.59
CA GLY A 269 -24.32 16.85 1.12
C GLY A 269 -23.19 17.62 0.47
N LEU A 270 -23.27 17.90 -0.84
CA LEU A 270 -22.30 18.73 -1.56
C LEU A 270 -22.19 20.15 -1.00
N ASN A 271 -23.26 20.71 -0.43
CA ASN A 271 -23.25 22.03 0.20
C ASN A 271 -22.28 22.10 1.39
N LYS A 272 -22.23 21.06 2.23
CA LYS A 272 -21.28 20.98 3.35
C LYS A 272 -19.85 20.75 2.87
N LYS A 273 -19.69 20.01 1.76
CA LYS A 273 -18.39 19.89 1.10
C LYS A 273 -17.88 21.23 0.58
N THR A 274 -18.75 22.09 0.05
CA THR A 274 -18.42 23.46 -0.37
C THR A 274 -17.88 24.29 0.80
N GLN A 275 -18.37 24.13 2.02
CA GLN A 275 -17.82 24.80 3.20
C GLN A 275 -16.36 24.36 3.49
N ASN A 276 -16.04 23.09 3.31
CA ASN A 276 -14.67 22.60 3.40
C ASN A 276 -13.76 23.16 2.32
N LYS A 277 -14.27 23.32 1.10
CA LYS A 277 -13.55 23.98 0.00
C LYS A 277 -13.20 25.43 0.33
N ILE A 278 -14.17 26.20 0.81
CA ILE A 278 -13.96 27.61 1.22
C ILE A 278 -12.90 27.69 2.32
N ALA A 279 -13.02 26.85 3.36
CA ALA A 279 -12.06 26.81 4.46
C ALA A 279 -10.65 26.47 3.97
N LEU A 280 -10.51 25.53 3.02
CA LEU A 280 -9.22 25.18 2.44
C LEU A 280 -8.63 26.31 1.59
N GLN A 281 -9.45 26.98 0.78
CA GLN A 281 -9.01 28.14 0.00
C GLN A 281 -8.49 29.25 0.91
N GLU A 282 -9.19 29.54 2.01
CA GLU A 282 -8.76 30.53 3.01
C GLU A 282 -7.45 30.10 3.68
N GLU A 283 -7.35 28.85 4.14
CA GLU A 283 -6.12 28.32 4.79
C GLU A 283 -4.90 28.40 3.88
N LEU A 284 -5.08 28.18 2.58
CA LEU A 284 -3.98 28.19 1.61
C LEU A 284 -3.76 29.56 0.93
N ASN A 285 -4.44 30.61 1.41
CA ASN A 285 -4.38 31.96 0.86
C ASN A 285 -4.74 32.03 -0.64
N LEU A 286 -5.66 31.18 -1.08
CA LEU A 286 -6.24 31.25 -2.42
C LEU A 286 -7.50 32.12 -2.40
N PRO A 287 -7.85 32.77 -3.52
CA PRO A 287 -9.15 33.43 -3.65
C PRO A 287 -10.29 32.45 -3.37
N VAL A 288 -11.23 32.87 -2.52
CA VAL A 288 -12.45 32.10 -2.25
C VAL A 288 -13.34 32.18 -3.48
N ALA A 289 -13.45 31.06 -4.17
CA ALA A 289 -14.21 30.95 -5.42
C ALA A 289 -14.90 29.56 -5.49
N PRO A 290 -16.06 29.39 -4.85
CA PRO A 290 -16.74 28.10 -4.79
C PRO A 290 -17.13 27.51 -6.14
N HIS A 291 -17.27 28.36 -7.15
CA HIS A 291 -17.64 27.98 -8.52
C HIS A 291 -16.46 27.54 -9.41
N ILE A 292 -15.23 27.81 -8.98
CA ILE A 292 -14.02 27.38 -9.70
C ILE A 292 -13.63 25.97 -9.20
N PRO A 293 -13.41 24.99 -10.09
CA PRO A 293 -12.97 23.67 -9.65
C PRO A 293 -11.62 23.74 -8.96
N LEU A 294 -11.52 23.10 -7.79
CA LEU A 294 -10.29 22.94 -7.01
C LEU A 294 -9.79 21.53 -7.17
N MET A 295 -8.66 21.36 -7.83
CA MET A 295 -7.99 20.10 -8.04
C MET A 295 -6.83 19.94 -7.06
N SER A 296 -6.71 18.76 -6.45
CA SER A 296 -5.65 18.47 -5.49
C SER A 296 -4.80 17.27 -5.88
N MET A 297 -3.55 17.26 -5.40
CA MET A 297 -2.67 16.10 -5.33
C MET A 297 -2.15 15.95 -3.91
N VAL A 298 -2.20 14.73 -3.38
CA VAL A 298 -1.57 14.35 -2.11
C VAL A 298 -0.70 13.13 -2.40
N THR A 299 0.62 13.31 -2.47
CA THR A 299 1.51 12.25 -2.93
C THR A 299 2.96 12.49 -2.50
N ARG A 300 3.77 11.44 -2.53
CA ARG A 300 5.23 11.60 -2.57
C ARG A 300 5.62 12.24 -3.91
N LEU A 301 6.56 13.17 -3.87
CA LEU A 301 7.02 13.89 -5.07
C LEU A 301 8.16 13.10 -5.73
N VAL A 302 7.81 11.98 -6.36
CA VAL A 302 8.73 11.06 -7.03
C VAL A 302 8.25 10.73 -8.45
N ASP A 303 9.17 10.29 -9.30
CA ASP A 303 8.94 10.06 -10.73
C ASP A 303 7.76 9.11 -11.03
N SER A 304 7.59 8.07 -10.23
CA SER A 304 6.50 7.09 -10.42
C SER A 304 5.09 7.67 -10.29
N LYS A 305 4.96 8.87 -9.74
CA LYS A 305 3.66 9.54 -9.56
C LYS A 305 3.20 10.40 -10.74
N GLY A 306 3.94 10.40 -11.84
CA GLY A 306 3.56 11.10 -13.06
C GLY A 306 3.71 12.61 -12.99
N LEU A 307 4.61 13.10 -12.14
CA LEU A 307 4.83 14.53 -11.94
C LEU A 307 5.42 15.23 -13.16
N ASP A 308 6.17 14.52 -13.98
CA ASP A 308 6.65 15.00 -15.29
C ASP A 308 5.52 15.37 -16.24
N LEU A 309 4.41 14.61 -16.25
CA LEU A 309 3.21 14.95 -17.01
C LEU A 309 2.57 16.25 -16.47
N VAL A 310 2.49 16.38 -15.14
CA VAL A 310 1.93 17.58 -14.50
C VAL A 310 2.76 18.82 -14.82
N ILE A 311 4.07 18.74 -14.67
CA ILE A 311 5.01 19.82 -14.98
C ILE A 311 4.87 20.27 -16.45
N ARG A 312 4.66 19.33 -17.36
CA ARG A 312 4.56 19.62 -18.79
C ARG A 312 3.36 20.50 -19.16
N ILE A 313 2.24 20.39 -18.41
CA ILE A 313 0.98 21.05 -18.80
C ILE A 313 0.48 22.11 -17.79
N LEU A 314 1.04 22.15 -16.59
CA LEU A 314 0.45 22.94 -15.51
C LEU A 314 0.47 24.45 -15.77
N ASP A 315 1.54 24.99 -16.36
CA ASP A 315 1.62 26.40 -16.74
C ASP A 315 0.53 26.76 -17.76
N GLU A 316 0.31 25.93 -18.78
CA GLU A 316 -0.74 26.13 -19.77
C GLU A 316 -2.12 26.05 -19.13
N LEU A 317 -2.35 25.02 -18.30
CA LEU A 317 -3.63 24.84 -17.61
C LEU A 317 -3.98 26.02 -16.70
N LEU A 318 -3.03 26.47 -15.87
CA LEU A 318 -3.26 27.59 -14.95
C LEU A 318 -3.38 28.95 -15.65
N TYR A 319 -2.77 29.10 -16.81
CA TYR A 319 -2.87 30.33 -17.59
C TYR A 319 -4.20 30.46 -18.31
N TYR A 320 -4.65 29.40 -18.99
CA TYR A 320 -5.83 29.46 -19.87
C TYR A 320 -7.13 29.02 -19.21
N ASP A 321 -7.09 28.13 -18.23
CA ASP A 321 -8.29 27.53 -17.65
C ASP A 321 -8.65 28.16 -16.29
N GLU A 322 -9.94 28.25 -15.99
CA GLU A 322 -10.44 28.61 -14.66
C GLU A 322 -10.40 27.38 -13.74
N ILE A 323 -9.27 27.18 -13.08
CA ILE A 323 -9.03 26.09 -12.14
C ILE A 323 -8.08 26.57 -11.05
N GLN A 324 -8.25 26.03 -9.85
CA GLN A 324 -7.26 26.11 -8.79
C GLN A 324 -6.61 24.76 -8.59
N PHE A 325 -5.31 24.75 -8.29
CA PHE A 325 -4.54 23.53 -8.07
C PHE A 325 -3.76 23.61 -6.76
N VAL A 326 -3.85 22.55 -5.95
CA VAL A 326 -3.14 22.44 -4.67
C VAL A 326 -2.40 21.12 -4.59
N VAL A 327 -1.17 21.15 -4.12
CA VAL A 327 -0.32 19.97 -3.97
C VAL A 327 0.24 19.88 -2.55
N LEU A 328 0.21 18.68 -1.99
CA LEU A 328 0.77 18.35 -0.67
C LEU A 328 1.68 17.14 -0.80
N GLY A 329 2.92 17.27 -0.39
CA GLY A 329 3.88 16.17 -0.37
C GLY A 329 5.33 16.62 -0.32
N THR A 330 6.21 15.63 -0.18
CA THR A 330 7.67 15.78 -0.21
C THR A 330 8.29 14.70 -1.07
N GLY A 331 9.53 14.89 -1.49
CA GLY A 331 10.27 13.88 -2.24
C GLY A 331 11.52 14.41 -2.91
N ASP A 332 11.58 14.29 -4.20
CA ASP A 332 12.71 14.75 -5.02
C ASP A 332 12.82 16.27 -4.96
N PRO A 333 14.00 16.81 -4.61
CA PRO A 333 14.21 18.26 -4.51
C PRO A 333 13.87 19.04 -5.79
N SER A 334 14.04 18.42 -6.97
CA SER A 334 13.72 19.05 -8.24
C SER A 334 12.23 19.28 -8.41
N TYR A 335 11.40 18.30 -8.04
CA TYR A 335 9.95 18.42 -8.04
C TYR A 335 9.46 19.41 -6.97
N GLU A 336 10.01 19.34 -5.77
CA GLU A 336 9.68 20.29 -4.70
C GLU A 336 9.93 21.74 -5.12
N HIS A 337 11.10 21.99 -5.70
CA HIS A 337 11.48 23.32 -6.20
C HIS A 337 10.52 23.79 -7.30
N TRP A 338 10.25 22.94 -8.28
CA TRP A 338 9.37 23.28 -9.40
C TRP A 338 7.97 23.68 -8.95
N PHE A 339 7.36 22.93 -8.02
CA PHE A 339 6.03 23.24 -7.50
C PHE A 339 6.00 24.54 -6.67
N ARG A 340 7.05 24.83 -5.90
CA ARG A 340 7.18 26.12 -5.19
C ARG A 340 7.23 27.28 -6.19
N GLU A 341 8.04 27.16 -7.24
CA GLU A 341 8.15 28.18 -8.29
C GLU A 341 6.84 28.35 -9.07
N ALA A 342 6.14 27.28 -9.39
CA ALA A 342 4.84 27.37 -10.03
C ALA A 342 3.80 28.08 -9.15
N ALA A 343 3.76 27.81 -7.86
CA ALA A 343 2.89 28.51 -6.90
C ALA A 343 3.24 30.02 -6.82
N ASN A 344 4.50 30.38 -6.90
CA ASN A 344 4.95 31.79 -6.94
C ASN A 344 4.49 32.49 -8.23
N ARG A 345 4.49 31.78 -9.37
CA ARG A 345 4.00 32.34 -10.66
C ARG A 345 2.48 32.52 -10.68
N TYR A 346 1.75 31.65 -10.01
CA TYR A 346 0.28 31.62 -10.01
C TYR A 346 -0.32 31.70 -8.60
N PRO A 347 -0.01 32.75 -7.81
CA PRO A 347 -0.38 32.81 -6.39
C PRO A 347 -1.89 32.77 -6.13
N ASN A 348 -2.70 33.20 -7.12
CA ASN A 348 -4.17 33.18 -7.03
C ASN A 348 -4.81 31.86 -7.55
N LYS A 349 -4.01 30.96 -8.08
CA LYS A 349 -4.51 29.72 -8.68
C LYS A 349 -3.85 28.45 -8.14
N MET A 350 -2.71 28.58 -7.45
CA MET A 350 -1.95 27.43 -6.98
C MET A 350 -1.39 27.64 -5.58
N SER A 351 -1.42 26.57 -4.79
CA SER A 351 -0.67 26.45 -3.53
C SER A 351 0.13 25.16 -3.49
N ALA A 352 1.40 25.25 -3.11
CA ALA A 352 2.29 24.11 -2.94
C ALA A 352 2.68 23.96 -1.46
N GLN A 353 2.22 22.89 -0.84
CA GLN A 353 2.50 22.54 0.55
C GLN A 353 3.55 21.43 0.58
N ILE A 354 4.83 21.82 0.60
CA ILE A 354 5.96 20.90 0.54
C ILE A 354 6.29 20.41 1.94
N ARG A 355 5.47 19.53 2.42
CA ARG A 355 5.58 18.89 3.75
C ARG A 355 4.73 17.62 3.83
N PHE A 356 5.05 16.77 4.80
CA PHE A 356 4.14 15.72 5.24
C PHE A 356 3.22 16.28 6.32
N ASN A 357 1.91 16.19 6.10
CA ASN A 357 0.92 16.67 7.09
C ASN A 357 -0.40 15.90 6.88
N GLU A 358 -0.65 14.89 7.71
CA GLU A 358 -1.86 14.08 7.59
C GLU A 358 -3.16 14.86 7.86
N PRO A 359 -3.28 15.71 8.89
CA PRO A 359 -4.45 16.56 9.07
C PRO A 359 -4.75 17.43 7.85
N LEU A 360 -3.75 18.02 7.23
CA LEU A 360 -3.91 18.83 6.02
C LEU A 360 -4.35 17.98 4.83
N SER A 361 -3.85 16.73 4.70
CA SER A 361 -4.30 15.83 3.63
C SER A 361 -5.79 15.56 3.70
N ARG A 362 -6.35 15.38 4.89
CA ARG A 362 -7.79 15.20 5.10
C ARG A 362 -8.60 16.43 4.67
N ARG A 363 -8.07 17.63 4.94
CA ARG A 363 -8.67 18.88 4.44
C ARG A 363 -8.58 19.01 2.93
N PHE A 364 -7.52 18.51 2.31
CA PHE A 364 -7.39 18.43 0.84
C PHE A 364 -8.48 17.53 0.25
N TYR A 365 -8.66 16.33 0.78
CA TYR A 365 -9.72 15.41 0.32
C TYR A 365 -11.11 16.00 0.53
N ALA A 366 -11.36 16.62 1.67
CA ALA A 366 -12.67 17.20 1.98
C ALA A 366 -12.97 18.48 1.17
N GLY A 367 -11.95 19.30 0.89
CA GLY A 367 -12.08 20.60 0.23
C GLY A 367 -11.95 20.59 -1.28
N SER A 368 -11.27 19.61 -1.87
CA SER A 368 -11.10 19.55 -3.33
C SER A 368 -12.31 18.94 -4.03
N ASP A 369 -12.56 19.40 -5.25
CA ASP A 369 -13.57 18.84 -6.15
C ASP A 369 -13.01 17.68 -6.96
N LEU A 370 -11.76 17.81 -7.38
CA LEU A 370 -11.03 16.85 -8.21
C LEU A 370 -9.74 16.41 -7.52
N PHE A 371 -9.36 15.16 -7.73
CA PHE A 371 -8.15 14.58 -7.17
C PHE A 371 -7.31 13.92 -8.26
N LEU A 372 -6.11 14.41 -8.51
CA LEU A 372 -5.26 13.99 -9.63
C LEU A 372 -4.25 12.90 -9.21
N MET A 373 -4.27 11.75 -9.89
CA MET A 373 -3.30 10.66 -9.74
C MET A 373 -2.85 10.15 -11.11
N PRO A 374 -1.91 10.84 -11.80
CA PRO A 374 -1.43 10.47 -13.12
C PRO A 374 -0.28 9.47 -13.09
N SER A 375 -0.30 8.54 -12.17
CA SER A 375 0.80 7.64 -11.85
C SER A 375 1.31 6.87 -13.07
N LYS A 376 2.62 6.75 -13.18
CA LYS A 376 3.31 5.93 -14.18
C LYS A 376 3.05 4.46 -13.95
N PHE A 377 3.09 4.03 -12.70
CA PHE A 377 2.56 2.77 -12.20
C PHE A 377 2.01 2.96 -10.78
N GLU A 378 0.95 2.21 -10.45
CA GLU A 378 0.32 2.26 -9.13
C GLU A 378 -0.26 0.88 -8.83
N PRO A 379 0.42 0.03 -8.04
CA PRO A 379 -0.05 -1.33 -7.76
C PRO A 379 -1.50 -1.39 -7.30
N CYS A 380 -1.87 -0.62 -6.30
CA CYS A 380 -3.25 -0.42 -5.89
C CYS A 380 -3.64 1.05 -5.85
N GLY A 381 -2.90 1.85 -5.07
CA GLY A 381 -3.28 3.19 -4.69
C GLY A 381 -4.34 3.17 -3.57
N ILE A 382 -4.18 4.06 -2.62
CA ILE A 382 -5.12 4.26 -1.50
C ILE A 382 -5.73 5.65 -1.58
N SER A 383 -4.97 6.63 -2.04
CA SER A 383 -5.39 8.04 -2.05
C SER A 383 -6.65 8.29 -2.90
N GLN A 384 -6.84 7.58 -4.02
CA GLN A 384 -8.06 7.68 -4.80
C GLN A 384 -9.28 7.16 -4.05
N LEU A 385 -9.12 6.10 -3.26
CA LEU A 385 -10.19 5.54 -2.43
C LEU A 385 -10.60 6.53 -1.34
N ILE A 386 -9.62 7.16 -0.69
CA ILE A 386 -9.86 8.20 0.31
C ILE A 386 -10.51 9.42 -0.35
N ALA A 387 -10.00 9.87 -1.48
CA ALA A 387 -10.58 11.00 -2.22
C ALA A 387 -12.07 10.75 -2.53
N MET A 388 -12.41 9.60 -3.08
CA MET A 388 -13.80 9.23 -3.36
C MET A 388 -14.65 9.15 -2.09
N ARG A 389 -14.10 8.61 -1.00
CA ARG A 389 -14.77 8.56 0.31
C ARG A 389 -15.13 9.95 0.85
N TYR A 390 -14.34 10.97 0.50
CA TYR A 390 -14.58 12.38 0.84
C TYR A 390 -15.32 13.16 -0.27
N GLY A 391 -15.69 12.51 -1.37
CA GLY A 391 -16.40 13.12 -2.49
C GLY A 391 -15.53 13.99 -3.40
N SER A 392 -14.22 13.84 -3.33
CA SER A 392 -13.29 14.40 -4.31
C SER A 392 -13.17 13.41 -5.47
N VAL A 393 -13.54 13.86 -6.67
CA VAL A 393 -13.67 13.00 -7.86
C VAL A 393 -12.30 12.76 -8.48
N PRO A 394 -11.81 11.50 -8.59
CA PRO A 394 -10.47 11.25 -9.08
C PRO A 394 -10.34 11.40 -10.59
N ILE A 395 -9.17 11.90 -11.01
CA ILE A 395 -8.67 11.86 -12.38
C ILE A 395 -7.41 11.03 -12.35
N VAL A 396 -7.40 9.87 -13.00
CA VAL A 396 -6.33 8.89 -12.89
C VAL A 396 -5.83 8.41 -14.24
N ARG A 397 -4.59 7.91 -14.28
CA ARG A 397 -4.14 7.07 -15.38
C ARG A 397 -4.64 5.64 -15.16
N GLU A 398 -5.02 4.96 -16.24
CA GLU A 398 -5.51 3.57 -16.23
C GLU A 398 -4.35 2.60 -16.04
N THR A 399 -3.89 2.43 -14.78
CA THR A 399 -2.83 1.50 -14.39
C THR A 399 -3.14 0.89 -13.02
N GLY A 400 -2.79 -0.36 -12.81
CA GLY A 400 -2.94 -1.07 -11.55
C GLY A 400 -4.30 -0.89 -10.89
N GLY A 401 -4.30 -0.65 -9.59
CA GLY A 401 -5.53 -0.44 -8.83
C GLY A 401 -6.32 0.82 -9.19
N LEU A 402 -5.69 1.80 -9.84
CA LEU A 402 -6.42 2.96 -10.37
C LEU A 402 -7.41 2.55 -11.46
N ASN A 403 -7.00 1.62 -12.35
CA ASN A 403 -7.88 1.07 -13.37
C ASN A 403 -9.03 0.24 -12.78
N ASP A 404 -8.78 -0.46 -11.68
CA ASP A 404 -9.78 -1.33 -11.04
C ASP A 404 -10.80 -0.55 -10.20
N THR A 405 -10.43 0.62 -9.67
CA THR A 405 -11.25 1.38 -8.69
C THR A 405 -11.88 2.64 -9.24
N VAL A 406 -11.33 3.21 -10.30
CA VAL A 406 -11.83 4.44 -10.93
C VAL A 406 -12.35 4.14 -12.32
N HIS A 407 -13.65 4.36 -12.52
CA HIS A 407 -14.34 4.12 -13.78
C HIS A 407 -14.76 5.46 -14.38
N ALA A 408 -14.40 5.67 -15.65
CA ALA A 408 -14.69 6.92 -16.35
C ALA A 408 -16.19 7.21 -16.39
N TYR A 409 -16.56 8.43 -16.03
CA TYR A 409 -17.94 8.89 -16.05
C TYR A 409 -18.50 8.91 -17.46
N ASN A 410 -19.67 8.34 -17.61
CA ASN A 410 -20.44 8.35 -18.87
C ASN A 410 -21.65 9.26 -18.72
N GLU A 411 -21.68 10.32 -19.49
CA GLU A 411 -22.75 11.35 -19.49
C GLU A 411 -24.11 10.80 -19.91
N TYR A 412 -24.12 9.77 -20.75
CA TYR A 412 -25.35 9.19 -21.30
C TYR A 412 -26.00 8.21 -20.31
N THR A 413 -25.20 7.41 -19.60
CA THR A 413 -25.71 6.42 -18.63
C THR A 413 -25.75 6.97 -17.20
N GLY A 414 -24.94 7.98 -16.89
CA GLY A 414 -24.73 8.51 -15.53
C GLY A 414 -23.89 7.59 -14.65
N GLU A 415 -23.26 6.58 -15.22
CA GLU A 415 -22.35 5.65 -14.54
C GLU A 415 -20.92 6.18 -14.49
N GLY A 416 -20.11 5.62 -13.60
CA GLY A 416 -18.71 6.02 -13.39
C GLY A 416 -18.54 6.94 -12.19
N ASN A 417 -17.36 6.89 -11.59
CA ASN A 417 -17.04 7.56 -10.32
C ASN A 417 -15.82 8.48 -10.41
N GLY A 418 -15.31 8.71 -11.62
CA GLY A 418 -14.14 9.54 -11.86
C GLY A 418 -13.91 9.77 -13.34
N PHE A 419 -12.65 10.12 -13.66
CA PHE A 419 -12.18 10.32 -15.02
C PHE A 419 -10.85 9.62 -15.21
N SER A 420 -10.58 9.12 -16.40
CA SER A 420 -9.37 8.37 -16.65
C SER A 420 -8.80 8.62 -18.04
N PHE A 421 -7.49 8.42 -18.17
CA PHE A 421 -6.77 8.40 -19.45
C PHE A 421 -5.83 7.19 -19.48
N LYS A 422 -5.61 6.63 -20.66
CA LYS A 422 -4.89 5.36 -20.82
C LYS A 422 -3.39 5.58 -21.01
N ASP A 423 -3.02 6.39 -21.98
CA ASP A 423 -1.63 6.57 -22.39
C ASP A 423 -0.88 7.48 -21.41
N TYR A 424 0.38 7.15 -21.15
CA TYR A 424 1.26 7.99 -20.32
C TYR A 424 1.68 9.23 -21.12
N ASN A 425 0.76 10.17 -21.23
CA ASN A 425 0.89 11.34 -22.08
C ASN A 425 0.28 12.58 -21.40
N ALA A 426 1.04 13.68 -21.35
CA ALA A 426 0.65 14.91 -20.68
C ALA A 426 -0.59 15.58 -21.31
N HIS A 427 -0.73 15.53 -22.63
CA HIS A 427 -1.88 16.12 -23.32
C HIS A 427 -3.15 15.30 -23.14
N ASP A 428 -3.06 13.97 -23.10
CA ASP A 428 -4.20 13.11 -22.78
C ASP A 428 -4.69 13.37 -21.35
N MET A 429 -3.76 13.53 -20.41
CA MET A 429 -4.07 13.95 -19.05
C MET A 429 -4.76 15.32 -19.04
N MET A 430 -4.22 16.31 -19.73
CA MET A 430 -4.79 17.67 -19.80
C MET A 430 -6.20 17.66 -20.41
N ASN A 431 -6.41 16.90 -21.48
CA ASN A 431 -7.73 16.75 -22.09
C ASN A 431 -8.73 16.11 -21.12
N THR A 432 -8.30 15.15 -20.31
CA THR A 432 -9.12 14.52 -19.27
C THR A 432 -9.44 15.50 -18.15
N ILE A 433 -8.50 16.32 -17.72
CA ILE A 433 -8.73 17.40 -16.75
C ILE A 433 -9.76 18.39 -17.30
N ARG A 434 -9.62 18.83 -18.54
CA ARG A 434 -10.57 19.74 -19.20
C ARG A 434 -11.96 19.15 -19.35
N ARG A 435 -12.06 17.85 -19.65
CA ARG A 435 -13.33 17.14 -19.64
C ARG A 435 -13.97 17.13 -18.25
N ALA A 436 -13.19 16.82 -17.22
CA ALA A 436 -13.66 16.82 -15.83
C ALA A 436 -14.16 18.21 -15.39
N THR A 437 -13.45 19.28 -15.75
CA THR A 437 -13.87 20.66 -15.45
C THR A 437 -15.09 21.08 -16.24
N ALA A 438 -15.27 20.59 -17.47
CA ALA A 438 -16.50 20.81 -18.25
C ALA A 438 -17.72 20.12 -17.60
N ILE A 439 -17.56 18.90 -17.10
CA ILE A 439 -18.60 18.19 -16.32
C ILE A 439 -18.88 18.89 -15.00
N TYR A 440 -17.86 19.40 -14.31
CA TYR A 440 -18.03 20.19 -13.08
C TYR A 440 -18.99 21.38 -13.27
N ARG A 441 -18.94 22.03 -14.43
CA ARG A 441 -19.79 23.16 -14.77
C ARG A 441 -21.22 22.76 -15.17
N GLN A 442 -21.53 21.46 -15.21
CA GLN A 442 -22.86 20.92 -15.48
C GLN A 442 -23.43 20.30 -14.19
N PRO A 443 -24.25 21.07 -13.42
CA PRO A 443 -24.61 20.65 -12.03
C PRO A 443 -25.27 19.29 -11.94
N GLU A 444 -26.03 18.87 -12.92
CA GLU A 444 -26.71 17.58 -12.95
C GLU A 444 -25.69 16.44 -13.08
N HIS A 445 -24.77 16.52 -14.03
CA HIS A 445 -23.73 15.52 -14.23
C HIS A 445 -22.74 15.50 -13.07
N TRP A 446 -22.33 16.68 -12.59
CA TRP A 446 -21.42 16.78 -11.45
C TRP A 446 -21.99 16.13 -10.20
N ARG A 447 -23.30 16.34 -9.95
CA ARG A 447 -23.98 15.70 -8.81
C ARG A 447 -23.99 14.18 -8.95
N LYS A 448 -24.19 13.63 -10.15
CA LYS A 448 -24.19 12.18 -10.39
C LYS A 448 -22.82 11.58 -10.15
N VAL A 449 -21.75 12.09 -10.75
CA VAL A 449 -20.40 11.53 -10.58
C VAL A 449 -19.91 11.66 -9.14
N SER A 450 -20.18 12.78 -8.48
CA SER A 450 -19.85 13.00 -7.07
C SER A 450 -20.59 12.02 -6.16
N LYS A 451 -21.88 11.76 -6.43
CA LYS A 451 -22.68 10.78 -5.70
C LYS A 451 -22.16 9.37 -5.90
N ASN A 452 -21.76 9.01 -7.13
CA ASN A 452 -21.17 7.70 -7.43
C ASN A 452 -19.85 7.50 -6.68
N ALA A 453 -19.01 8.53 -6.62
CA ALA A 453 -17.77 8.48 -5.86
C ALA A 453 -18.02 8.30 -4.35
N LEU A 454 -18.87 9.14 -3.75
CA LEU A 454 -19.22 9.07 -2.32
C LEU A 454 -19.93 7.77 -1.93
N GLY A 455 -20.69 7.17 -2.84
CA GLY A 455 -21.52 5.99 -2.57
C GLY A 455 -20.79 4.65 -2.68
N GLY A 456 -19.52 4.64 -3.08
CA GLY A 456 -18.74 3.41 -3.19
C GLY A 456 -18.43 2.78 -1.83
N ASP A 457 -18.35 1.44 -1.80
CA ASP A 457 -17.82 0.72 -0.64
C ASP A 457 -16.30 0.53 -0.83
N TYR A 458 -15.54 1.29 -0.06
CA TYR A 458 -14.07 1.25 -0.07
C TYR A 458 -13.50 0.57 1.17
N SER A 459 -14.35 -0.11 1.95
CA SER A 459 -13.94 -0.83 3.15
C SER A 459 -13.15 -2.10 2.82
N TRP A 460 -12.43 -2.60 3.81
CA TRP A 460 -11.73 -3.89 3.72
C TRP A 460 -12.67 -5.12 3.67
N ASN A 461 -13.97 -4.96 3.95
CA ASN A 461 -14.88 -6.09 4.09
C ASN A 461 -14.99 -6.95 2.83
N VAL A 462 -14.98 -6.34 1.65
CA VAL A 462 -15.03 -7.06 0.37
C VAL A 462 -13.74 -7.85 0.16
N SER A 463 -12.60 -7.17 0.25
CA SER A 463 -11.27 -7.76 0.04
C SER A 463 -10.95 -8.85 1.07
N ALA A 464 -11.35 -8.65 2.33
CA ALA A 464 -11.16 -9.64 3.39
C ALA A 464 -11.88 -10.97 3.09
N LYS A 465 -13.06 -10.92 2.47
CA LYS A 465 -13.77 -12.14 2.02
C LYS A 465 -13.00 -12.88 0.94
N GLU A 466 -12.46 -12.17 -0.04
CA GLU A 466 -11.64 -12.77 -1.10
C GLU A 466 -10.39 -13.46 -0.53
N TYR A 467 -9.70 -12.83 0.43
CA TYR A 467 -8.61 -13.48 1.15
C TYR A 467 -9.06 -14.71 1.93
N GLN A 468 -10.20 -14.63 2.62
CA GLN A 468 -10.74 -15.77 3.37
C GLN A 468 -11.06 -16.96 2.46
N GLU A 469 -11.57 -16.72 1.26
CA GLU A 469 -11.81 -17.76 0.24
C GLU A 469 -10.51 -18.45 -0.19
N ILE A 470 -9.45 -17.69 -0.42
CA ILE A 470 -8.11 -18.24 -0.74
C ILE A 470 -7.61 -19.11 0.42
N TYR A 471 -7.67 -18.62 1.67
CA TYR A 471 -7.24 -19.39 2.83
C TYR A 471 -8.00 -20.72 2.96
N GLN A 472 -9.32 -20.68 2.76
CA GLN A 472 -10.16 -21.89 2.77
C GLN A 472 -9.80 -22.86 1.65
N GLN A 473 -9.50 -22.35 0.45
CA GLN A 473 -9.14 -23.16 -0.70
C GLN A 473 -7.83 -23.92 -0.47
N ILE A 474 -6.77 -23.24 -0.03
CA ILE A 474 -5.45 -23.85 0.16
C ILE A 474 -5.39 -24.80 1.37
N THR A 475 -6.25 -24.62 2.37
CA THR A 475 -6.34 -25.51 3.53
C THR A 475 -7.16 -26.76 3.23
N LYS A 476 -8.22 -26.67 2.41
CA LYS A 476 -9.04 -27.83 2.01
C LYS A 476 -8.37 -28.77 1.01
N SER A 477 -7.48 -28.28 0.17
CA SER A 477 -6.83 -29.07 -0.90
C SER A 477 -5.92 -30.18 -0.37
N HIS A 478 -5.75 -30.30 0.94
CA HIS A 478 -4.84 -31.25 1.58
C HIS A 478 -5.46 -31.95 2.82
N ALA A 479 -6.73 -31.73 3.12
CA ALA A 479 -7.53 -32.51 4.04
C ALA A 479 -8.16 -33.72 3.28
#